data_d553075d61b10c5671544d8326f10076
#
_entry.id   d553075d61b10c5671544d8326f10076
#
_cell.length_a   1.000
_cell.length_b   1.000
_cell.length_c   1.000
_cell.angle_alpha   90.00
_cell.angle_beta   90.00
_cell.angle_gamma   90.00
#
_symmetry.space_group_name_H-M   'P 1'
#
loop_
_entity.id
_entity.type
_entity.pdbx_description
1 polymer ?
#
loop_
_entity_poly.entity_id
_entity_poly.type
_entity_poly.pdbx_seq_one_letter_code
_entity_poly.pdbx_strand_id
1 'polypeptide(L)'
;MRTLEYGKEHEKTLLFLPCTAEPEWAFADSVGLLSQDYHVIQIVYDGHGETGEDFISVETTVDEVTDWLQARGITHLNAAYGCSLGGACLTRFLALGKIPVERAVIDAGITPYRMPLILRRLACLRDNLG
;
A
#
# COMPACT_ATOMS: atom_id res chain seq x y z
N MET A 1 -10.05 1.42 -4.60
CA MET A 1 -8.83 0.59 -4.81
C MET A 1 -9.17 -0.79 -5.35
N ARG A 2 -8.21 -1.51 -5.94
CA ARG A 2 -8.34 -2.90 -6.38
C ARG A 2 -7.32 -3.79 -5.64
N THR A 3 -7.63 -5.06 -5.46
CA THR A 3 -6.75 -6.03 -4.82
C THR A 3 -6.45 -7.18 -5.78
N LEU A 4 -5.22 -7.65 -5.76
CA LEU A 4 -4.78 -8.88 -6.42
C LEU A 4 -4.37 -9.87 -5.34
N GLU A 5 -4.80 -11.11 -5.48
CA GLU A 5 -4.54 -12.14 -4.49
C GLU A 5 -3.85 -13.35 -5.14
N TYR A 6 -2.78 -13.82 -4.49
CA TYR A 6 -1.94 -14.94 -4.92
C TYR A 6 -1.72 -15.90 -3.76
N GLY A 7 -1.54 -17.19 -4.03
CA GLY A 7 -1.27 -18.18 -2.98
C GLY A 7 -2.38 -18.32 -1.94
N LYS A 8 -3.64 -18.24 -2.38
CA LYS A 8 -4.83 -18.27 -1.50
C LYS A 8 -4.97 -19.53 -0.65
N GLU A 9 -4.27 -20.60 -1.02
CA GLU A 9 -4.21 -21.87 -0.29
C GLU A 9 -3.42 -21.79 1.00
N HIS A 10 -2.63 -20.73 1.20
CA HIS A 10 -1.80 -20.56 2.39
C HIS A 10 -2.56 -19.85 3.51
N GLU A 11 -2.35 -20.33 4.73
CA GLU A 11 -2.92 -19.75 5.95
C GLU A 11 -2.22 -18.45 6.36
N LYS A 12 -0.92 -18.32 6.04
CA LYS A 12 -0.14 -17.10 6.34
C LYS A 12 -0.45 -16.01 5.35
N THR A 13 -0.88 -14.87 5.84
CA THR A 13 -1.27 -13.73 5.01
C THR A 13 -0.21 -12.63 5.01
N LEU A 14 0.12 -12.13 3.82
CA LEU A 14 1.03 -11.01 3.59
C LEU A 14 0.31 -9.88 2.83
N LEU A 15 0.31 -8.68 3.41
CA LEU A 15 -0.15 -7.46 2.75
C LEU A 15 1.02 -6.82 1.98
N PHE A 16 0.83 -6.60 0.68
CA PHE A 16 1.84 -6.00 -0.20
C PHE A 16 1.35 -4.65 -0.73
N LEU A 17 2.05 -3.58 -0.30
CA LEU A 17 1.75 -2.19 -0.63
C LEU A 17 2.87 -1.64 -1.53
N PRO A 18 2.67 -1.60 -2.88
CA PRO A 18 3.71 -1.24 -3.84
C PRO A 18 4.06 0.25 -3.83
N CYS A 19 5.07 0.61 -4.64
CA CYS A 19 5.44 2.00 -4.91
C CYS A 19 4.35 2.73 -5.72
N THR A 20 4.47 4.05 -5.78
CA THR A 20 3.67 4.86 -6.70
C THR A 20 4.15 4.71 -8.15
N ALA A 21 3.22 4.85 -9.10
CA ALA A 21 3.47 4.85 -10.55
C ALA A 21 4.10 3.55 -11.12
N GLU A 22 4.19 2.49 -10.34
CA GLU A 22 4.63 1.20 -10.83
C GLU A 22 3.42 0.38 -11.32
N PRO A 23 3.51 -0.24 -12.50
CA PRO A 23 2.47 -1.13 -12.95
C PRO A 23 2.41 -2.39 -12.07
N GLU A 24 1.25 -3.00 -11.97
CA GLU A 24 1.03 -4.16 -11.08
C GLU A 24 1.95 -5.35 -11.37
N TRP A 25 2.39 -5.51 -12.62
CA TRP A 25 3.31 -6.58 -13.04
C TRP A 25 4.77 -6.33 -12.64
N ALA A 26 5.15 -5.10 -12.27
CA ALA A 26 6.53 -4.78 -11.87
C ALA A 26 7.02 -5.60 -10.67
N PHE A 27 6.10 -6.08 -9.85
CA PHE A 27 6.40 -6.92 -8.69
C PHE A 27 6.09 -8.41 -8.91
N ALA A 28 5.82 -8.84 -10.14
CA ALA A 28 5.36 -10.20 -10.42
C ALA A 28 6.34 -11.28 -9.91
N ASP A 29 7.65 -11.07 -10.06
CA ASP A 29 8.66 -12.02 -9.59
C ASP A 29 8.69 -12.08 -8.05
N SER A 30 8.66 -10.94 -7.39
CA SER A 30 8.65 -10.85 -5.91
C SER A 30 7.37 -11.46 -5.33
N VAL A 31 6.23 -11.12 -5.90
CA VAL A 31 4.93 -11.65 -5.49
C VAL A 31 4.85 -13.15 -5.77
N GLY A 32 5.35 -13.59 -6.94
CA GLY A 32 5.42 -15.01 -7.30
C GLY A 32 6.27 -15.84 -6.32
N LEU A 33 7.39 -15.29 -5.87
CA LEU A 33 8.22 -15.94 -4.85
C LEU A 33 7.51 -15.98 -3.49
N LEU A 34 6.95 -14.87 -3.04
CA LEU A 34 6.26 -14.78 -1.75
C LEU A 34 5.00 -15.65 -1.70
N SER A 35 4.30 -15.81 -2.82
CA SER A 35 3.08 -16.60 -2.92
C SER A 35 3.31 -18.13 -2.84
N GLN A 36 4.57 -18.57 -2.77
CA GLN A 36 4.89 -19.96 -2.47
C GLN A 36 4.67 -20.33 -1.00
N ASP A 37 4.69 -19.33 -0.09
CA ASP A 37 4.57 -19.54 1.35
C ASP A 37 3.46 -18.72 2.01
N TYR A 38 2.92 -17.72 1.29
CA TYR A 38 1.94 -16.78 1.80
C TYR A 38 0.74 -16.59 0.86
N HIS A 39 -0.43 -16.39 1.43
CA HIS A 39 -1.51 -15.69 0.74
C HIS A 39 -1.14 -14.21 0.63
N VAL A 40 -0.66 -13.80 -0.55
CA VAL A 40 -0.24 -12.42 -0.82
C VAL A 40 -1.43 -11.60 -1.30
N ILE A 41 -1.70 -10.50 -0.61
CA ILE A 41 -2.70 -9.50 -0.97
C ILE A 41 -1.97 -8.25 -1.45
N GLN A 42 -1.89 -8.06 -2.77
CA GLN A 42 -1.28 -6.89 -3.39
C GLN A 42 -2.34 -5.82 -3.63
N ILE A 43 -2.05 -4.61 -3.19
CA ILE A 43 -2.92 -3.44 -3.39
C ILE A 43 -2.58 -2.75 -4.71
N VAL A 44 -3.60 -2.41 -5.48
CA VAL A 44 -3.51 -1.49 -6.62
C VAL A 44 -4.27 -0.22 -6.23
N TYR A 45 -3.53 0.87 -6.09
CA TYR A 45 -4.10 2.15 -5.66
C TYR A 45 -4.99 2.77 -6.74
N ASP A 46 -5.99 3.54 -6.32
CA ASP A 46 -6.73 4.41 -7.21
C ASP A 46 -5.77 5.43 -7.86
N GLY A 47 -6.04 5.77 -9.11
CA GLY A 47 -5.12 6.56 -9.93
C GLY A 47 -3.86 5.83 -10.42
N HIS A 48 -3.70 4.55 -10.03
CA HIS A 48 -2.61 3.69 -10.48
C HIS A 48 -3.21 2.49 -11.25
N GLY A 49 -2.95 2.42 -12.55
CA GLY A 49 -3.53 1.40 -13.42
C GLY A 49 -4.95 1.73 -13.90
N GLU A 50 -5.76 0.69 -14.18
CA GLU A 50 -7.08 0.82 -14.81
C GLU A 50 -8.23 0.97 -13.78
N THR A 51 -7.99 1.53 -12.60
CA THR A 51 -9.03 1.66 -11.57
C THR A 51 -10.09 2.70 -11.92
N GLY A 52 -9.77 3.67 -12.76
CA GLY A 52 -10.69 4.73 -13.21
C GLY A 52 -11.01 5.80 -12.16
N GLU A 53 -10.49 5.68 -10.96
CA GLU A 53 -10.68 6.64 -9.86
C GLU A 53 -9.35 7.30 -9.48
N ASP A 54 -9.42 8.55 -9.00
CA ASP A 54 -8.23 9.29 -8.58
C ASP A 54 -7.76 8.88 -7.18
N PHE A 55 -6.43 8.85 -6.99
CA PHE A 55 -5.85 8.69 -5.66
C PHE A 55 -6.19 9.91 -4.78
N ILE A 56 -6.85 9.68 -3.65
CA ILE A 56 -7.28 10.75 -2.75
C ILE A 56 -6.20 11.03 -1.69
N SER A 57 -5.88 10.05 -0.86
CA SER A 57 -4.90 10.20 0.23
C SER A 57 -4.44 8.85 0.79
N VAL A 58 -3.34 8.90 1.54
CA VAL A 58 -2.85 7.74 2.32
C VAL A 58 -3.89 7.28 3.33
N GLU A 59 -4.57 8.24 3.98
CA GLU A 59 -5.59 7.95 4.99
C GLU A 59 -6.76 7.18 4.40
N THR A 60 -7.31 7.66 3.28
CA THR A 60 -8.42 7.00 2.59
C THR A 60 -8.03 5.59 2.15
N THR A 61 -6.85 5.44 1.54
CA THR A 61 -6.34 4.14 1.10
C THR A 61 -6.20 3.16 2.27
N VAL A 62 -5.66 3.61 3.40
CA VAL A 62 -5.48 2.75 4.59
C VAL A 62 -6.81 2.35 5.21
N ASP A 63 -7.79 3.25 5.25
CA ASP A 63 -9.14 2.92 5.72
C ASP A 63 -9.79 1.87 4.79
N GLU A 64 -9.73 2.05 3.47
CA GLU A 64 -10.24 1.09 2.49
C GLU A 64 -9.56 -0.29 2.59
N VAL A 65 -8.22 -0.33 2.74
CA VAL A 65 -7.47 -1.59 2.95
C VAL A 65 -7.94 -2.27 4.23
N THR A 66 -8.08 -1.51 5.30
CA THR A 66 -8.52 -2.04 6.60
C THR A 66 -9.93 -2.64 6.51
N ASP A 67 -10.86 -1.89 5.92
CA ASP A 67 -12.25 -2.32 5.75
C ASP A 67 -12.35 -3.56 4.84
N TRP A 68 -11.55 -3.60 3.78
CA TRP A 68 -11.48 -4.75 2.87
C TRP A 68 -10.99 -6.01 3.57
N LEU A 69 -9.94 -5.91 4.40
CA LEU A 69 -9.41 -7.02 5.19
C LEU A 69 -10.45 -7.52 6.22
N GLN A 70 -11.05 -6.59 6.96
CA GLN A 70 -12.06 -6.91 7.98
C GLN A 70 -13.29 -7.57 7.37
N ALA A 71 -13.80 -7.10 6.22
CA ALA A 71 -14.92 -7.67 5.51
C ALA A 71 -14.68 -9.13 5.07
N ARG A 72 -13.41 -9.54 4.94
CA ARG A 72 -12.99 -10.91 4.63
C ARG A 72 -12.64 -11.75 5.85
N GLY A 73 -12.82 -11.21 7.04
CA GLY A 73 -12.48 -11.90 8.30
C GLY A 73 -10.97 -12.01 8.54
N ILE A 74 -10.15 -11.22 7.83
CA ILE A 74 -8.70 -11.16 8.05
C ILE A 74 -8.44 -10.21 9.21
N THR A 75 -8.25 -10.78 10.38
CA THR A 75 -8.07 -10.04 11.65
C THR A 75 -6.61 -9.96 12.10
N HIS A 76 -5.69 -10.53 11.33
CA HIS A 76 -4.26 -10.62 11.64
C HIS A 76 -3.46 -10.80 10.34
N LEU A 77 -2.27 -10.20 10.26
CA LEU A 77 -1.34 -10.35 9.16
C LEU A 77 0.00 -10.92 9.68
N ASN A 78 0.50 -11.98 9.04
CA ASN A 78 1.81 -12.55 9.38
C ASN A 78 2.96 -11.66 8.87
N ALA A 79 2.74 -10.97 7.75
CA ALA A 79 3.70 -10.02 7.23
C ALA A 79 2.99 -8.86 6.50
N ALA A 80 3.69 -7.73 6.43
CA ALA A 80 3.32 -6.62 5.57
C ALA A 80 4.59 -5.98 4.99
N TYR A 81 4.55 -5.66 3.71
CA TYR A 81 5.59 -4.94 3.00
C TYR A 81 5.02 -3.64 2.42
N GLY A 82 5.77 -2.56 2.52
CA GLY A 82 5.40 -1.28 1.94
C GLY A 82 6.60 -0.52 1.41
N CYS A 83 6.57 -0.15 0.11
CA CYS A 83 7.63 0.60 -0.56
C CYS A 83 7.14 2.01 -0.93
N SER A 84 7.94 3.05 -0.65
CA SER A 84 7.66 4.44 -1.00
C SER A 84 6.26 4.88 -0.53
N LEU A 85 5.30 5.12 -1.43
CA LEU A 85 3.90 5.38 -1.09
C LEU A 85 3.33 4.25 -0.22
N GLY A 86 3.61 2.99 -0.57
CA GLY A 86 3.21 1.83 0.22
C GLY A 86 3.84 1.81 1.61
N GLY A 87 5.05 2.34 1.75
CA GLY A 87 5.70 2.54 3.05
C GLY A 87 4.98 3.56 3.92
N ALA A 88 4.48 4.67 3.31
CA ALA A 88 3.65 5.64 4.01
C ALA A 88 2.30 5.03 4.45
N CYS A 89 1.65 4.28 3.56
CA CYS A 89 0.42 3.55 3.88
C CYS A 89 0.64 2.53 5.01
N LEU A 90 1.72 1.74 4.94
CA LEU A 90 2.04 0.75 5.98
C LEU A 90 2.33 1.42 7.33
N THR A 91 3.07 2.52 7.34
CA THR A 91 3.32 3.28 8.58
C THR A 91 2.01 3.74 9.21
N ARG A 92 1.10 4.27 8.42
CA ARG A 92 -0.22 4.69 8.88
C ARG A 92 -1.06 3.50 9.37
N PHE A 93 -1.07 2.40 8.62
CA PHE A 93 -1.78 1.16 8.96
C PHE A 93 -1.33 0.61 10.33
N LEU A 94 -0.01 0.53 10.54
CA LEU A 94 0.58 0.09 11.81
C LEU A 94 0.24 1.04 12.97
N ALA A 95 0.27 2.36 12.73
CA ALA A 95 -0.06 3.36 13.73
C ALA A 95 -1.54 3.30 14.18
N LEU A 96 -2.46 2.92 13.30
CA LEU A 96 -3.86 2.72 13.65
C LEU A 96 -4.08 1.46 14.50
N GLY A 97 -3.27 0.42 14.31
CA GLY A 97 -3.31 -0.80 15.11
C GLY A 97 -4.62 -1.59 15.04
N LYS A 98 -5.47 -1.34 14.02
CA LYS A 98 -6.77 -2.02 13.87
C LYS A 98 -6.62 -3.51 13.55
N ILE A 99 -5.57 -3.88 12.82
CA ILE A 99 -5.23 -5.26 12.47
C ILE A 99 -3.76 -5.48 12.86
N PRO A 100 -3.46 -6.41 13.78
CA PRO A 100 -2.09 -6.74 14.17
C PRO A 100 -1.26 -7.29 13.00
N VAL A 101 0.02 -6.90 12.95
CA VAL A 101 1.00 -7.37 11.98
C VAL A 101 2.20 -7.94 12.72
N GLU A 102 2.58 -9.19 12.47
CA GLU A 102 3.72 -9.83 13.15
C GLU A 102 5.05 -9.26 12.68
N ARG A 103 5.20 -9.03 11.37
CA ARG A 103 6.42 -8.53 10.75
C ARG A 103 6.09 -7.49 9.71
N ALA A 104 6.73 -6.33 9.78
CA ALA A 104 6.56 -5.27 8.82
C ALA A 104 7.92 -4.86 8.23
N VAL A 105 7.95 -4.70 6.90
CA VAL A 105 9.10 -4.17 6.16
C VAL A 105 8.68 -2.88 5.49
N ILE A 106 9.29 -1.76 5.88
CA ILE A 106 9.09 -0.45 5.28
C ILE A 106 10.34 -0.10 4.48
N ASP A 107 10.18 -0.09 3.16
CA ASP A 107 11.25 0.21 2.22
C ASP A 107 11.06 1.61 1.65
N ALA A 108 12.03 2.51 1.90
CA ALA A 108 12.00 3.90 1.44
C ALA A 108 10.67 4.62 1.74
N GLY A 109 10.04 4.29 2.88
CA GLY A 109 8.77 4.87 3.29
C GLY A 109 8.87 6.37 3.50
N ILE A 110 7.95 7.12 2.87
CA ILE A 110 7.82 8.55 3.07
C ILE A 110 6.95 8.75 4.31
N THR A 111 7.48 9.44 5.34
CA THR A 111 6.63 9.89 6.45
C THR A 111 5.67 10.96 5.94
N PRO A 112 4.39 10.94 6.33
CA PRO A 112 3.43 11.97 5.95
C PRO A 112 3.86 13.32 6.56
N TYR A 113 4.64 14.08 5.80
CA TYR A 113 5.07 15.42 6.16
C TYR A 113 4.08 16.42 5.57
N ARG A 114 3.42 17.18 6.43
CA ARG A 114 2.62 18.33 5.98
C ARG A 114 3.56 19.46 5.61
N MET A 115 3.87 19.57 4.32
CA MET A 115 4.64 20.68 3.80
C MET A 115 3.93 22.03 4.09
N PRO A 116 4.62 23.03 4.65
CA PRO A 116 4.06 24.38 4.81
C PRO A 116 3.49 24.90 3.50
N LEU A 117 2.38 25.63 3.57
CA LEU A 117 1.62 26.08 2.39
C LEU A 117 2.47 26.82 1.36
N ILE A 118 3.46 27.59 1.83
CA ILE A 118 4.40 28.34 0.98
C ILE A 118 5.29 27.39 0.17
N LEU A 119 5.87 26.39 0.83
CA LEU A 119 6.74 25.39 0.17
C LEU A 119 5.94 24.52 -0.81
N ARG A 120 4.70 24.17 -0.45
CA ARG A 120 3.79 23.44 -1.35
C ARG A 120 3.48 24.24 -2.61
N ARG A 121 3.20 25.55 -2.49
CA ARG A 121 2.98 26.43 -3.66
C ARG A 121 4.23 26.56 -4.53
N LEU A 122 5.41 26.68 -3.93
CA LEU A 122 6.70 26.76 -4.66
C LEU A 122 6.98 25.44 -5.40
N ALA A 123 6.72 24.29 -4.78
CA ALA A 123 6.88 22.99 -5.42
C ALA A 123 5.93 22.86 -6.63
N CYS A 124 4.64 23.20 -6.47
CA CYS A 124 3.69 23.19 -7.57
C CYS A 124 4.06 24.14 -8.71
N LEU A 125 4.62 25.33 -8.40
CA LEU A 125 5.11 26.26 -9.42
C LEU A 125 6.28 25.67 -10.19
N ARG A 126 7.24 25.05 -9.49
CA ARG A 126 8.38 24.37 -10.12
C ARG A 126 7.93 23.28 -11.09
N ASP A 127 6.99 22.44 -10.66
CA ASP A 127 6.51 21.30 -11.45
C ASP A 127 5.65 21.72 -12.66
N ASN A 128 5.07 22.94 -12.62
CA ASN A 128 4.34 23.52 -13.76
C ASN A 128 5.23 24.33 -14.72
N LEU A 129 6.51 24.58 -14.39
CA LEU A 129 7.47 25.30 -15.21
C LEU A 129 8.47 24.37 -15.92
N GLY A 130 8.34 23.04 -15.74
CA GLY A 130 9.17 22.01 -16.34
C GLY A 130 8.64 21.44 -17.65
#